data_3e5aae97b06acd819798bcae53347384
#
_entry.id   3e5aae97b06acd819798bcae53347384
#
_cell.length_a   1.000
_cell.length_b   1.000
_cell.length_c   1.000
_cell.angle_alpha   90.00
_cell.angle_beta   90.00
_cell.angle_gamma   90.00
#
_symmetry.space_group_name_H-M   'P 1'
#
loop_
_entity.id
_entity.type
_entity.pdbx_description
1 polymer ?
#
loop_
_entity_poly.entity_id
_entity_poly.type
_entity_poly.pdbx_seq_one_letter_code
_entity_poly.pdbx_strand_id
1 'polypeptide(L)'
;MNTPLRRVSIAVMVMVVALLANATYLQVIKADDLRSDPRNSRVLLDEYSRQRGQISAGGQVLAASISTDDRYKYLRTYPPNQLAPNSPMANAPVTGFYSMLYSSTGLERTEDQVLNGSDDRLFGRRLFDLISGRDPRGGNVVTTIDPVVQQVAYDQLFSRGYTGAVVAIEPSTGRVLAMASSPSYDPNLLASHDGAQTSEAWDQLNSDPDKPLLNRAISATYPPGSTFKVLVTAAALENGASPDDQLTAASTITLPDTETSLENYNGSTCGGGATASLREAFARSCNTAFVELGINTGADALRDTASAFGIGEETTSLPLPVADSTIGSIPDDAALGQSSIGQRDVALTPLQDAVIAATVANGGVRMAPHMVSQLQSPDLSNLSTTAPDSRGQAISAETAATLTSLMIGSENNTGGEGKIAGVQIASKTGTAEHGTDPRNTPPHAWYIGFAPAEDPKIAIAVIVEDGGDRALAATGGSVAAPVGRAVIAAGLQGR
;
A
#
# COMPACT_ATOMS: atom_id res chain seq x y z
N MET A 1 20.75 63.21 -39.20
CA MET A 1 19.57 62.29 -39.07
C MET A 1 18.43 63.09 -38.47
N ASN A 2 17.32 63.10 -39.11
CA ASN A 2 16.17 63.90 -38.70
C ASN A 2 15.63 63.47 -37.35
N THR A 3 15.46 64.38 -36.40
CA THR A 3 14.92 64.17 -35.07
C THR A 3 13.63 63.30 -35.04
N PRO A 4 12.70 63.48 -36.03
CA PRO A 4 11.54 62.60 -36.13
C PRO A 4 11.87 61.11 -36.35
N LEU A 5 12.82 60.79 -37.22
CA LEU A 5 13.26 59.43 -37.51
C LEU A 5 13.86 58.77 -36.31
N ARG A 6 14.66 59.48 -35.51
CA ARG A 6 15.22 58.95 -34.25
C ARG A 6 14.12 58.66 -33.21
N ARG A 7 13.11 59.50 -33.11
CA ARG A 7 11.94 59.27 -32.21
C ARG A 7 11.15 58.04 -32.61
N VAL A 8 10.90 57.84 -33.90
CA VAL A 8 10.21 56.65 -34.42
C VAL A 8 11.04 55.40 -34.17
N SER A 9 12.35 55.42 -34.43
CA SER A 9 13.23 54.29 -34.16
C SER A 9 13.26 53.89 -32.67
N ILE A 10 13.28 54.89 -31.77
CA ILE A 10 13.21 54.64 -30.32
C ILE A 10 11.86 54.03 -29.94
N ALA A 11 10.74 54.54 -30.47
CA ALA A 11 9.42 54.01 -30.19
C ALA A 11 9.28 52.55 -30.68
N VAL A 12 9.78 52.22 -31.87
CA VAL A 12 9.81 50.83 -32.38
C VAL A 12 10.67 49.93 -31.51
N MET A 13 11.86 50.42 -31.09
CA MET A 13 12.73 49.66 -30.20
C MET A 13 12.05 49.36 -28.85
N VAL A 14 11.38 50.33 -28.24
CA VAL A 14 10.63 50.14 -26.99
C VAL A 14 9.51 49.12 -27.17
N MET A 15 8.76 49.17 -28.29
CA MET A 15 7.74 48.15 -28.58
C MET A 15 8.32 46.76 -28.75
N VAL A 16 9.45 46.61 -29.44
CA VAL A 16 10.12 45.30 -29.58
C VAL A 16 10.60 44.76 -28.22
N VAL A 17 11.21 45.60 -27.41
CA VAL A 17 11.63 45.21 -26.05
C VAL A 17 10.42 44.83 -25.19
N ALA A 18 9.32 45.58 -25.26
CA ALA A 18 8.09 45.24 -24.53
C ALA A 18 7.49 43.91 -24.98
N LEU A 19 7.47 43.64 -26.31
CA LEU A 19 7.02 42.36 -26.85
C LEU A 19 7.91 41.18 -26.39
N LEU A 20 9.23 41.36 -26.44
CA LEU A 20 10.18 40.34 -25.96
C LEU A 20 10.02 40.08 -24.46
N ALA A 21 9.86 41.15 -23.67
CA ALA A 21 9.63 41.01 -22.22
C ALA A 21 8.31 40.28 -21.93
N ASN A 22 7.23 40.61 -22.66
CA ASN A 22 5.96 39.92 -22.52
C ASN A 22 6.03 38.47 -23.00
N ALA A 23 6.74 38.20 -24.10
CA ALA A 23 6.95 36.83 -24.57
C ALA A 23 7.73 35.99 -23.52
N THR A 24 8.78 36.58 -22.96
CA THR A 24 9.54 35.90 -21.86
C THR A 24 8.67 35.69 -20.65
N TYR A 25 7.86 36.66 -20.23
CA TYR A 25 6.91 36.54 -19.15
C TYR A 25 5.94 35.35 -19.34
N LEU A 26 5.33 35.28 -20.54
CA LEU A 26 4.38 34.21 -20.87
C LEU A 26 5.05 32.83 -21.00
N GLN A 27 6.24 32.78 -21.59
CA GLN A 27 6.92 31.50 -21.88
C GLN A 27 7.72 30.94 -20.73
N VAL A 28 8.16 31.79 -19.77
CA VAL A 28 8.99 31.36 -18.62
C VAL A 28 8.20 31.46 -17.32
N ILE A 29 7.57 32.61 -17.02
CA ILE A 29 6.97 32.83 -15.69
C ILE A 29 5.54 32.28 -15.65
N LYS A 30 4.78 32.41 -16.73
CA LYS A 30 3.38 31.93 -16.82
C LYS A 30 3.24 30.59 -17.54
N ALA A 31 4.33 29.98 -17.96
CA ALA A 31 4.29 28.78 -18.80
C ALA A 31 3.56 27.61 -18.11
N ASP A 32 3.85 27.39 -16.85
CA ASP A 32 3.27 26.27 -16.10
C ASP A 32 1.78 26.51 -15.80
N ASP A 33 1.40 27.73 -15.43
CA ASP A 33 0.00 28.11 -15.23
C ASP A 33 -0.83 27.93 -16.52
N LEU A 34 -0.23 28.31 -17.68
CA LEU A 34 -0.90 28.18 -18.99
C LEU A 34 -0.96 26.75 -19.50
N ARG A 35 0.03 25.92 -19.16
CA ARG A 35 0.04 24.49 -19.51
C ARG A 35 -0.97 23.72 -18.68
N SER A 36 -1.12 24.07 -17.42
CA SER A 36 -2.08 23.43 -16.50
C SER A 36 -3.52 23.95 -16.62
N ASP A 37 -3.79 24.97 -17.47
CA ASP A 37 -5.15 25.47 -17.69
C ASP A 37 -6.00 24.42 -18.43
N PRO A 38 -7.08 23.89 -17.81
CA PRO A 38 -7.94 22.86 -18.41
C PRO A 38 -8.56 23.27 -19.76
N ARG A 39 -8.60 24.58 -20.07
CA ARG A 39 -9.10 25.12 -21.32
C ARG A 39 -8.06 25.09 -22.45
N ASN A 40 -6.81 24.74 -22.17
CA ASN A 40 -5.75 24.68 -23.16
C ASN A 40 -5.76 23.35 -23.92
N SER A 41 -6.72 23.22 -24.85
CA SER A 41 -6.89 22.01 -25.67
C SER A 41 -5.67 21.64 -26.52
N ARG A 42 -4.73 22.57 -26.77
CA ARG A 42 -3.49 22.27 -27.51
C ARG A 42 -2.51 21.45 -26.67
N VAL A 43 -2.40 21.79 -25.40
CA VAL A 43 -1.55 21.01 -24.47
C VAL A 43 -2.12 19.61 -24.30
N LEU A 44 -3.44 19.50 -24.10
CA LEU A 44 -4.11 18.21 -24.04
C LEU A 44 -3.88 17.38 -25.32
N LEU A 45 -4.05 17.98 -26.50
CA LEU A 45 -3.80 17.28 -27.76
C LEU A 45 -2.34 16.82 -27.91
N ASP A 46 -1.37 17.66 -27.53
CA ASP A 46 0.05 17.30 -27.60
C ASP A 46 0.39 16.19 -26.60
N GLU A 47 -0.15 16.26 -25.39
CA GLU A 47 0.09 15.28 -24.34
C GLU A 47 -0.53 13.91 -24.68
N TYR A 48 -1.80 13.88 -25.07
CA TYR A 48 -2.51 12.64 -25.42
C TYR A 48 -2.15 12.07 -26.78
N SER A 49 -1.48 12.83 -27.65
CA SER A 49 -0.93 12.34 -28.92
C SER A 49 0.50 11.78 -28.80
N ARG A 50 1.09 11.74 -27.61
CA ARG A 50 2.40 11.11 -27.37
C ARG A 50 2.23 9.63 -27.04
N GLN A 51 3.17 8.82 -27.55
CA GLN A 51 3.25 7.43 -27.15
C GLN A 51 3.84 7.35 -25.73
N ARG A 52 2.97 7.22 -24.72
CA ARG A 52 3.42 6.94 -23.35
C ARG A 52 4.11 5.58 -23.27
N GLY A 53 5.16 5.51 -22.44
CA GLY A 53 5.88 4.28 -22.19
C GLY A 53 5.04 3.24 -21.45
N GLN A 54 5.56 2.04 -21.33
CA GLN A 54 4.87 0.93 -20.70
C GLN A 54 5.07 0.92 -19.18
N ILE A 55 4.07 0.41 -18.46
CA ILE A 55 4.20 -0.07 -17.08
C ILE A 55 4.19 -1.60 -17.17
N SER A 56 5.18 -2.25 -16.58
CA SER A 56 5.33 -3.71 -16.65
C SER A 56 5.66 -4.33 -15.28
N ALA A 57 5.35 -5.62 -15.13
CA ALA A 57 5.63 -6.42 -13.96
C ALA A 57 6.01 -7.84 -14.39
N GLY A 58 7.14 -8.37 -13.94
CA GLY A 58 7.55 -9.75 -14.24
C GLY A 58 7.52 -10.11 -15.74
N GLY A 59 7.82 -9.14 -16.63
CA GLY A 59 7.75 -9.32 -18.09
C GLY A 59 6.34 -9.17 -18.68
N GLN A 60 5.30 -8.99 -17.88
CA GLN A 60 3.94 -8.71 -18.36
C GLN A 60 3.72 -7.20 -18.49
N VAL A 61 3.02 -6.77 -19.54
CA VAL A 61 2.61 -5.38 -19.74
C VAL A 61 1.34 -5.14 -18.95
N LEU A 62 1.37 -4.17 -18.02
CA LEU A 62 0.23 -3.74 -17.23
C LEU A 62 -0.49 -2.54 -17.84
N ALA A 63 0.27 -1.63 -18.48
CA ALA A 63 -0.26 -0.50 -19.21
C ALA A 63 0.61 -0.18 -20.43
N ALA A 64 -0.02 0.12 -21.55
CA ALA A 64 0.65 0.46 -22.81
C ALA A 64 -0.16 1.49 -23.61
N SER A 65 0.49 2.12 -24.60
CA SER A 65 -0.20 2.97 -25.58
C SER A 65 -0.27 2.26 -26.92
N ILE A 66 -1.47 2.16 -27.48
CA ILE A 66 -1.72 1.60 -28.83
C ILE A 66 -2.03 2.72 -29.80
N SER A 67 -1.60 2.58 -31.08
CA SER A 67 -1.92 3.53 -32.14
C SER A 67 -3.41 3.51 -32.45
N THR A 68 -3.99 4.72 -32.65
CA THR A 68 -5.37 4.91 -33.11
C THR A 68 -5.38 5.83 -34.35
N ASP A 69 -6.46 5.75 -35.12
CA ASP A 69 -6.64 6.62 -36.30
C ASP A 69 -7.36 7.93 -35.96
N ASP A 70 -7.58 8.21 -34.66
CA ASP A 70 -8.19 9.43 -34.21
C ASP A 70 -7.17 10.58 -34.04
N ARG A 71 -7.66 11.79 -33.68
CA ARG A 71 -6.84 13.00 -33.50
C ARG A 71 -5.77 12.88 -32.41
N TYR A 72 -5.92 11.90 -31.49
CA TYR A 72 -5.00 11.71 -30.37
C TYR A 72 -3.87 10.74 -30.68
N LYS A 73 -3.90 10.04 -31.82
CA LYS A 73 -2.90 9.07 -32.30
C LYS A 73 -2.68 7.85 -31.42
N TYR A 74 -2.78 7.97 -30.11
CA TYR A 74 -2.49 6.89 -29.15
C TYR A 74 -3.56 6.81 -28.08
N LEU A 75 -4.07 5.62 -27.83
CA LEU A 75 -4.96 5.29 -26.72
C LEU A 75 -4.17 4.57 -25.63
N ARG A 76 -4.31 5.04 -24.40
CA ARG A 76 -3.77 4.32 -23.24
C ARG A 76 -4.63 3.12 -22.95
N THR A 77 -4.02 1.93 -22.82
CA THR A 77 -4.72 0.67 -22.58
C THR A 77 -4.08 -0.10 -21.44
N TYR A 78 -4.92 -0.87 -20.74
CA TYR A 78 -4.54 -1.77 -19.66
C TYR A 78 -4.94 -3.18 -20.11
N PRO A 79 -4.02 -3.88 -20.83
CA PRO A 79 -4.36 -5.12 -21.47
C PRO A 79 -4.66 -6.23 -20.45
N PRO A 80 -5.75 -6.99 -20.64
CA PRO A 80 -6.01 -8.15 -19.81
C PRO A 80 -5.01 -9.27 -20.12
N ASN A 81 -4.62 -10.01 -19.08
CA ASN A 81 -3.90 -11.27 -19.27
C ASN A 81 -4.89 -12.31 -19.83
N GLN A 82 -4.45 -13.12 -20.80
CA GLN A 82 -5.28 -14.16 -21.41
C GLN A 82 -5.81 -15.18 -20.40
N LEU A 83 -5.02 -15.49 -19.35
CA LEU A 83 -5.38 -16.42 -18.28
C LEU A 83 -6.14 -15.75 -17.12
N ALA A 84 -6.17 -14.42 -17.08
CA ALA A 84 -6.82 -13.63 -16.03
C ALA A 84 -7.47 -12.40 -16.65
N PRO A 85 -8.69 -12.52 -17.20
CA PRO A 85 -9.38 -11.42 -17.90
C PRO A 85 -9.64 -10.18 -17.01
N ASN A 86 -9.73 -10.36 -15.70
CA ASN A 86 -9.89 -9.30 -14.70
C ASN A 86 -8.55 -8.65 -14.25
N SER A 87 -7.43 -8.99 -14.88
CA SER A 87 -6.12 -8.44 -14.49
C SER A 87 -6.00 -6.91 -14.57
N PRO A 88 -6.71 -6.18 -15.46
CA PRO A 88 -6.74 -4.72 -15.38
C PRO A 88 -7.26 -4.22 -14.04
N MET A 89 -8.32 -4.83 -13.50
CA MET A 89 -8.88 -4.49 -12.18
C MET A 89 -7.93 -4.88 -11.04
N ALA A 90 -7.28 -6.05 -11.15
CA ALA A 90 -6.29 -6.49 -10.17
C ALA A 90 -5.09 -5.52 -10.07
N ASN A 91 -4.68 -4.92 -11.19
CA ASN A 91 -3.52 -4.04 -11.27
C ASN A 91 -3.86 -2.55 -11.09
N ALA A 92 -5.14 -2.17 -11.12
CA ALA A 92 -5.57 -0.77 -10.99
C ALA A 92 -5.05 -0.05 -9.74
N PRO A 93 -4.97 -0.70 -8.54
CA PRO A 93 -4.36 -0.08 -7.36
C PRO A 93 -2.89 0.31 -7.54
N VAL A 94 -2.17 -0.34 -8.45
CA VAL A 94 -0.76 -0.08 -8.78
C VAL A 94 -0.65 0.90 -9.94
N THR A 95 -1.24 0.57 -11.09
CA THR A 95 -1.12 1.39 -12.30
C THR A 95 -1.85 2.72 -12.18
N GLY A 96 -2.99 2.74 -11.51
CA GLY A 96 -3.96 3.82 -11.65
C GLY A 96 -4.59 3.81 -13.04
N PHE A 97 -5.09 4.97 -13.44
CA PHE A 97 -5.61 5.25 -14.78
C PHE A 97 -5.00 6.52 -15.35
N TYR A 98 -5.07 6.68 -16.68
CA TYR A 98 -4.70 7.89 -17.41
C TYR A 98 -5.89 8.36 -18.24
N SER A 99 -6.52 9.45 -17.82
CA SER A 99 -7.77 9.95 -18.39
C SER A 99 -7.65 11.38 -18.91
N MET A 100 -8.23 11.64 -20.07
CA MET A 100 -8.30 12.98 -20.65
C MET A 100 -9.19 13.93 -19.85
N LEU A 101 -10.20 13.42 -19.15
CA LEU A 101 -11.17 14.22 -18.41
C LEU A 101 -10.84 14.29 -16.92
N TYR A 102 -10.27 13.22 -16.35
CA TYR A 102 -10.11 13.05 -14.91
C TYR A 102 -8.65 12.92 -14.48
N SER A 103 -7.70 13.42 -15.34
CA SER A 103 -6.27 13.38 -15.04
C SER A 103 -5.73 11.94 -14.92
N SER A 104 -4.82 11.67 -13.99
CA SER A 104 -4.21 10.36 -13.78
C SER A 104 -4.07 10.05 -12.30
N THR A 105 -3.95 8.77 -11.98
CA THR A 105 -3.70 8.26 -10.62
C THR A 105 -2.63 7.18 -10.65
N GLY A 106 -2.26 6.64 -9.49
CA GLY A 106 -1.30 5.54 -9.41
C GLY A 106 0.05 5.88 -10.05
N LEU A 107 0.73 4.87 -10.58
CA LEU A 107 2.01 5.04 -11.29
C LEU A 107 1.87 5.88 -12.57
N GLU A 108 0.70 5.91 -13.20
CA GLU A 108 0.45 6.80 -14.34
C GLU A 108 0.68 8.27 -13.98
N ARG A 109 0.38 8.66 -12.73
CA ARG A 109 0.57 10.02 -12.24
C ARG A 109 1.98 10.24 -11.70
N THR A 110 2.45 9.34 -10.86
CA THR A 110 3.69 9.57 -10.10
C THR A 110 4.93 9.40 -10.97
N GLU A 111 4.86 8.55 -11.99
CA GLU A 111 5.93 8.34 -12.98
C GLU A 111 5.64 9.04 -14.33
N ASP A 112 4.77 10.06 -14.31
CA ASP A 112 4.32 10.76 -15.53
C ASP A 112 5.48 11.29 -16.37
N GLN A 113 6.48 11.91 -15.75
CA GLN A 113 7.63 12.49 -16.47
C GLN A 113 8.41 11.45 -17.27
N VAL A 114 8.57 10.25 -16.71
CA VAL A 114 9.21 9.13 -17.42
C VAL A 114 8.28 8.62 -18.51
N LEU A 115 7.03 8.33 -18.17
CA LEU A 115 6.06 7.76 -19.09
C LEU A 115 5.72 8.67 -20.27
N ASN A 116 5.71 9.99 -20.11
CA ASN A 116 5.45 10.95 -21.20
C ASN A 116 6.75 11.40 -21.93
N GLY A 117 7.94 10.97 -21.45
CA GLY A 117 9.24 11.29 -22.04
C GLY A 117 9.76 12.68 -21.69
N SER A 118 9.19 13.39 -20.71
CA SER A 118 9.66 14.73 -20.28
C SER A 118 10.80 14.67 -19.25
N ASP A 119 11.10 13.52 -18.68
CA ASP A 119 12.17 13.33 -17.70
C ASP A 119 13.53 13.80 -18.25
N ASP A 120 14.33 14.48 -17.42
CA ASP A 120 15.61 15.06 -17.80
C ASP A 120 16.62 14.01 -18.26
N ARG A 121 16.55 12.79 -17.74
CA ARG A 121 17.40 11.66 -18.15
C ARG A 121 17.16 11.24 -19.60
N LEU A 122 15.99 11.58 -20.17
CA LEU A 122 15.61 11.34 -21.55
C LEU A 122 15.91 12.52 -22.50
N PHE A 123 16.45 13.63 -21.98
CA PHE A 123 16.67 14.87 -22.76
C PHE A 123 17.50 14.64 -24.02
N GLY A 124 18.63 13.96 -23.92
CA GLY A 124 19.52 13.72 -25.06
C GLY A 124 18.84 12.93 -26.18
N ARG A 125 18.04 11.93 -25.80
CA ARG A 125 17.26 11.13 -26.74
C ARG A 125 16.13 11.92 -27.37
N ARG A 126 15.39 12.69 -26.59
CA ARG A 126 14.33 13.58 -27.07
C ARG A 126 14.84 14.57 -28.12
N LEU A 127 16.03 15.15 -27.89
CA LEU A 127 16.69 16.02 -28.83
C LEU A 127 17.05 15.28 -30.13
N PHE A 128 17.57 14.05 -30.02
CA PHE A 128 17.91 13.21 -31.17
C PHE A 128 16.65 12.84 -31.98
N ASP A 129 15.55 12.46 -31.35
CA ASP A 129 14.28 12.13 -31.98
C ASP A 129 13.71 13.35 -32.73
N LEU A 130 13.75 14.53 -32.11
CA LEU A 130 13.35 15.81 -32.76
C LEU A 130 14.17 16.11 -34.03
N ILE A 131 15.50 15.96 -33.95
CA ILE A 131 16.40 16.22 -35.10
C ILE A 131 16.18 15.15 -36.21
N SER A 132 15.85 13.92 -35.81
CA SER A 132 15.63 12.79 -36.72
C SER A 132 14.21 12.77 -37.29
N GLY A 133 13.33 13.70 -36.91
CA GLY A 133 11.93 13.74 -37.33
C GLY A 133 11.07 12.59 -36.81
N ARG A 134 11.48 11.97 -35.68
CA ARG A 134 10.72 10.92 -35.02
C ARG A 134 9.87 11.52 -33.92
N ASP A 135 8.67 10.97 -33.73
CA ASP A 135 7.84 11.35 -32.56
C ASP A 135 8.55 10.89 -31.27
N PRO A 136 8.75 11.80 -30.28
CA PRO A 136 9.31 11.43 -28.99
C PRO A 136 8.43 10.37 -28.29
N ARG A 137 9.07 9.34 -27.74
CA ARG A 137 8.40 8.28 -27.00
C ARG A 137 8.75 8.36 -25.51
N GLY A 138 7.79 7.96 -24.68
CA GLY A 138 7.99 7.86 -23.24
C GLY A 138 8.90 6.70 -22.83
N GLY A 139 9.56 6.82 -21.68
CA GLY A 139 10.29 5.75 -21.03
C GLY A 139 9.35 4.77 -20.33
N ASN A 140 9.89 3.63 -19.89
CA ASN A 140 9.10 2.56 -19.29
C ASN A 140 9.36 2.46 -17.78
N VAL A 141 8.35 1.99 -17.06
CA VAL A 141 8.39 1.70 -15.64
C VAL A 141 8.28 0.20 -15.44
N VAL A 142 9.29 -0.39 -14.82
CA VAL A 142 9.29 -1.79 -14.41
C VAL A 142 9.02 -1.86 -12.92
N THR A 143 7.93 -2.51 -12.54
CA THR A 143 7.53 -2.63 -11.14
C THR A 143 8.17 -3.83 -10.44
N THR A 144 8.08 -3.87 -9.11
CA THR A 144 8.47 -5.03 -8.30
C THR A 144 7.34 -6.05 -8.16
N ILE A 145 6.16 -5.72 -8.64
CA ILE A 145 4.97 -6.57 -8.55
C ILE A 145 5.24 -7.93 -9.20
N ASP A 146 4.87 -8.98 -8.51
CA ASP A 146 4.81 -10.33 -9.05
C ASP A 146 3.40 -10.56 -9.61
N PRO A 147 3.23 -10.74 -10.94
CA PRO A 147 1.91 -10.81 -11.54
C PRO A 147 1.06 -11.98 -11.04
N VAL A 148 1.68 -13.07 -10.62
CA VAL A 148 0.96 -14.24 -10.10
C VAL A 148 0.45 -13.94 -8.69
N VAL A 149 1.31 -13.39 -7.84
CA VAL A 149 0.95 -13.01 -6.45
C VAL A 149 -0.13 -11.93 -6.46
N GLN A 150 0.01 -10.92 -7.32
CA GLN A 150 -0.96 -9.83 -7.48
C GLN A 150 -2.33 -10.35 -7.90
N GLN A 151 -2.36 -11.23 -8.92
CA GLN A 151 -3.60 -11.79 -9.42
C GLN A 151 -4.28 -12.66 -8.36
N VAL A 152 -3.53 -13.55 -7.69
CA VAL A 152 -4.09 -14.39 -6.62
C VAL A 152 -4.60 -13.53 -5.47
N ALA A 153 -3.87 -12.48 -5.06
CA ALA A 153 -4.30 -11.56 -4.01
C ALA A 153 -5.65 -10.91 -4.34
N TYR A 154 -5.81 -10.43 -5.57
CA TYR A 154 -7.07 -9.84 -6.03
C TYR A 154 -8.20 -10.88 -6.12
N ASP A 155 -7.94 -12.02 -6.77
CA ASP A 155 -8.96 -13.06 -7.00
C ASP A 155 -9.50 -13.66 -5.70
N GLN A 156 -8.65 -13.80 -4.68
CA GLN A 156 -9.06 -14.30 -3.37
C GLN A 156 -10.06 -13.36 -2.67
N LEU A 157 -9.95 -12.05 -2.87
CA LEU A 157 -10.94 -11.08 -2.38
C LEU A 157 -12.16 -11.05 -3.30
N PHE A 158 -11.94 -10.84 -4.60
CA PHE A 158 -12.98 -10.62 -5.60
C PHE A 158 -13.96 -11.81 -5.72
N SER A 159 -13.43 -13.03 -5.83
CA SER A 159 -14.27 -14.24 -6.00
C SER A 159 -15.14 -14.56 -4.79
N ARG A 160 -14.77 -14.05 -3.62
CA ARG A 160 -15.55 -14.19 -2.37
C ARG A 160 -16.49 -13.02 -2.12
N GLY A 161 -16.45 -11.97 -2.96
CA GLY A 161 -17.19 -10.73 -2.74
C GLY A 161 -16.70 -9.94 -1.53
N TYR A 162 -15.41 -10.06 -1.18
CA TYR A 162 -14.86 -9.36 -0.02
C TYR A 162 -14.42 -7.95 -0.39
N THR A 163 -14.80 -7.00 0.46
CA THR A 163 -14.20 -5.67 0.51
C THR A 163 -12.96 -5.74 1.40
N GLY A 164 -11.81 -5.25 0.89
CA GLY A 164 -10.58 -5.32 1.66
C GLY A 164 -9.33 -5.11 0.83
N ALA A 165 -8.18 -5.47 1.39
CA ALA A 165 -6.88 -5.34 0.73
C ALA A 165 -5.92 -6.46 1.11
N VAL A 166 -4.96 -6.70 0.21
CA VAL A 166 -3.80 -7.57 0.44
C VAL A 166 -2.54 -6.82 0.03
N VAL A 167 -1.55 -6.82 0.91
CA VAL A 167 -0.20 -6.36 0.60
C VAL A 167 0.76 -7.53 0.81
N ALA A 168 1.68 -7.73 -0.14
CA ALA A 168 2.76 -8.70 -0.02
C ALA A 168 4.10 -8.02 -0.26
N ILE A 169 5.08 -8.31 0.61
CA ILE A 169 6.42 -7.71 0.59
C ILE A 169 7.47 -8.83 0.63
N GLU A 170 8.57 -8.65 -0.10
CA GLU A 170 9.79 -9.45 0.05
C GLU A 170 10.59 -8.91 1.25
N PRO A 171 10.72 -9.66 2.36
CA PRO A 171 11.25 -9.11 3.62
C PRO A 171 12.67 -8.56 3.51
N SER A 172 13.54 -9.24 2.77
CA SER A 172 14.97 -8.90 2.68
C SER A 172 15.27 -7.64 1.87
N THR A 173 14.34 -7.20 1.02
CA THR A 173 14.56 -6.08 0.09
C THR A 173 13.56 -4.94 0.24
N GLY A 174 12.38 -5.20 0.80
CA GLY A 174 11.27 -4.25 0.82
C GLY A 174 10.48 -4.17 -0.50
N ARG A 175 10.76 -5.02 -1.47
CA ARG A 175 9.99 -5.05 -2.75
C ARG A 175 8.54 -5.40 -2.48
N VAL A 176 7.62 -4.56 -2.93
CA VAL A 176 6.19 -4.85 -2.90
C VAL A 176 5.89 -5.83 -4.02
N LEU A 177 5.48 -7.04 -3.67
CA LEU A 177 5.17 -8.14 -4.60
C LEU A 177 3.70 -8.12 -5.02
N ALA A 178 2.81 -7.64 -4.15
CA ALA A 178 1.40 -7.42 -4.45
C ALA A 178 0.84 -6.26 -3.64
N MET A 179 -0.09 -5.54 -4.27
CA MET A 179 -0.89 -4.48 -3.67
C MET A 179 -2.29 -4.55 -4.29
N ALA A 180 -3.15 -5.39 -3.72
CA ALA A 180 -4.52 -5.60 -4.20
C ALA A 180 -5.53 -4.88 -3.30
N SER A 181 -6.57 -4.34 -3.92
CA SER A 181 -7.72 -3.71 -3.26
C SER A 181 -9.00 -4.21 -3.92
N SER A 182 -10.01 -4.52 -3.14
CA SER A 182 -11.34 -4.97 -3.61
C SER A 182 -12.43 -4.21 -2.85
N PRO A 183 -13.52 -3.77 -3.52
CA PRO A 183 -13.66 -3.79 -4.98
C PRO A 183 -12.63 -2.91 -5.68
N SER A 184 -12.48 -3.12 -6.99
CA SER A 184 -11.60 -2.38 -7.86
C SER A 184 -12.33 -2.02 -9.17
N TYR A 185 -11.65 -1.41 -10.11
CA TYR A 185 -12.24 -0.91 -11.36
C TYR A 185 -11.38 -1.26 -12.57
N ASP A 186 -12.00 -1.31 -13.76
CA ASP A 186 -11.27 -1.41 -15.02
C ASP A 186 -10.79 -0.01 -15.47
N PRO A 187 -9.47 0.27 -15.43
CA PRO A 187 -8.94 1.58 -15.82
C PRO A 187 -9.17 1.92 -17.30
N ASN A 188 -9.45 0.94 -18.17
CA ASN A 188 -9.78 1.19 -19.57
C ASN A 188 -11.05 2.04 -19.73
N LEU A 189 -12.02 1.93 -18.82
CA LEU A 189 -13.24 2.73 -18.83
C LEU A 189 -12.96 4.24 -18.70
N LEU A 190 -11.90 4.60 -17.95
CA LEU A 190 -11.50 5.99 -17.70
C LEU A 190 -10.48 6.51 -18.71
N ALA A 191 -9.81 5.61 -19.45
CA ALA A 191 -8.81 5.95 -20.47
C ALA A 191 -9.40 6.14 -21.87
N SER A 192 -10.69 5.88 -22.08
CA SER A 192 -11.38 5.99 -23.37
C SER A 192 -11.30 7.40 -23.95
N HIS A 193 -11.20 7.50 -25.28
CA HIS A 193 -11.33 8.77 -26.01
C HIS A 193 -12.79 9.22 -26.20
N ASP A 194 -13.76 8.37 -25.86
CA ASP A 194 -15.17 8.73 -25.80
C ASP A 194 -15.47 9.43 -24.46
N GLY A 195 -15.57 10.74 -24.50
CA GLY A 195 -15.79 11.56 -23.31
C GLY A 195 -17.13 11.27 -22.61
N ALA A 196 -18.17 10.86 -23.33
CA ALA A 196 -19.47 10.53 -22.75
C ALA A 196 -19.37 9.22 -21.94
N GLN A 197 -18.76 8.19 -22.53
CA GLN A 197 -18.53 6.91 -21.88
C GLN A 197 -17.62 7.07 -20.64
N THR A 198 -16.55 7.86 -20.76
CA THR A 198 -15.62 8.12 -19.63
C THR A 198 -16.32 8.85 -18.49
N SER A 199 -17.20 9.83 -18.81
CA SER A 199 -17.95 10.56 -17.79
C SER A 199 -18.97 9.66 -17.08
N GLU A 200 -19.70 8.83 -17.81
CA GLU A 200 -20.63 7.88 -17.23
C GLU A 200 -19.90 6.87 -16.31
N ALA A 201 -18.77 6.32 -16.75
CA ALA A 201 -17.97 5.41 -15.95
C ALA A 201 -17.44 6.08 -14.67
N TRP A 202 -16.99 7.33 -14.78
CA TRP A 202 -16.54 8.10 -13.61
C TRP A 202 -17.66 8.32 -12.61
N ASP A 203 -18.84 8.74 -13.07
CA ASP A 203 -19.98 9.00 -12.19
C ASP A 203 -20.42 7.71 -11.46
N GLN A 204 -20.45 6.57 -12.17
CA GLN A 204 -20.74 5.27 -11.58
C GLN A 204 -19.71 4.88 -10.51
N LEU A 205 -18.41 4.94 -10.83
CA LEU A 205 -17.34 4.55 -9.91
C LEU A 205 -17.23 5.48 -8.69
N ASN A 206 -17.46 6.78 -8.89
CA ASN A 206 -17.34 7.78 -7.82
C ASN A 206 -18.56 7.81 -6.89
N SER A 207 -19.74 7.41 -7.37
CA SER A 207 -20.97 7.32 -6.57
C SER A 207 -21.17 5.95 -5.91
N ASP A 208 -20.37 4.96 -6.25
CA ASP A 208 -20.45 3.61 -5.68
C ASP A 208 -20.11 3.63 -4.18
N PRO A 209 -21.03 3.19 -3.30
CA PRO A 209 -20.82 3.15 -1.87
C PRO A 209 -19.65 2.27 -1.45
N ASP A 210 -19.31 1.26 -2.24
CA ASP A 210 -18.18 0.35 -1.98
C ASP A 210 -16.82 0.94 -2.41
N LYS A 211 -16.81 2.17 -2.97
CA LYS A 211 -15.61 2.98 -3.28
C LYS A 211 -14.52 2.20 -4.06
N PRO A 212 -14.81 1.72 -5.27
CA PRO A 212 -13.85 0.93 -6.05
C PRO A 212 -12.58 1.70 -6.46
N LEU A 213 -12.63 3.04 -6.47
CA LEU A 213 -11.48 3.91 -6.75
C LEU A 213 -10.49 4.00 -5.56
N LEU A 214 -10.91 3.58 -4.36
CA LEU A 214 -10.08 3.65 -3.15
C LEU A 214 -9.04 2.52 -3.15
N ASN A 215 -7.75 2.87 -3.12
CA ASN A 215 -6.69 1.90 -2.86
C ASN A 215 -6.60 1.61 -1.36
N ARG A 216 -7.35 0.64 -0.88
CA ARG A 216 -7.44 0.27 0.55
C ARG A 216 -6.10 -0.15 1.14
N ALA A 217 -5.19 -0.65 0.31
CA ALA A 217 -3.88 -1.13 0.76
C ALA A 217 -3.02 -0.03 1.39
N ILE A 218 -3.19 1.22 0.94
CA ILE A 218 -2.35 2.36 1.34
C ILE A 218 -3.10 3.63 1.70
N SER A 219 -4.36 3.78 1.25
CA SER A 219 -5.11 5.05 1.40
C SER A 219 -6.20 4.99 2.47
N ALA A 220 -6.35 3.86 3.15
CA ALA A 220 -7.26 3.69 4.28
C ALA A 220 -6.49 3.15 5.50
N THR A 221 -6.89 3.60 6.67
CA THR A 221 -6.36 3.12 7.96
C THR A 221 -7.46 2.44 8.74
N TYR A 222 -7.10 1.39 9.45
CA TYR A 222 -8.03 0.55 10.19
C TYR A 222 -7.45 0.19 11.56
N PRO A 223 -8.28 -0.06 12.58
CA PRO A 223 -7.80 -0.67 13.80
C PRO A 223 -7.25 -2.07 13.48
N PRO A 224 -5.99 -2.37 13.85
CA PRO A 224 -5.37 -3.65 13.52
C PRO A 224 -5.86 -4.79 14.40
N GLY A 225 -6.46 -4.47 15.54
CA GLY A 225 -6.83 -5.46 16.54
C GLY A 225 -5.63 -6.29 16.97
N SER A 226 -5.83 -7.60 17.07
CA SER A 226 -4.80 -8.49 17.61
C SER A 226 -3.55 -8.68 16.74
N THR A 227 -3.46 -8.15 15.51
CA THR A 227 -2.19 -8.15 14.76
C THR A 227 -1.18 -7.22 15.44
N PHE A 228 -1.65 -6.14 16.06
CA PHE A 228 -0.82 -5.20 16.83
C PHE A 228 -0.11 -5.85 18.03
N LYS A 229 -0.59 -7.00 18.52
CA LYS A 229 0.07 -7.77 19.58
C LYS A 229 1.48 -8.22 19.20
N VAL A 230 1.81 -8.31 17.90
CA VAL A 230 3.19 -8.56 17.43
C VAL A 230 4.11 -7.43 17.89
N LEU A 231 3.67 -6.19 17.69
CA LEU A 231 4.44 -5.01 18.07
C LEU A 231 4.52 -4.83 19.60
N VAL A 232 3.42 -5.08 20.31
CA VAL A 232 3.40 -5.05 21.79
C VAL A 232 4.34 -6.11 22.37
N THR A 233 4.36 -7.32 21.80
CA THR A 233 5.29 -8.38 22.21
C THR A 233 6.73 -7.98 21.90
N ALA A 234 6.99 -7.35 20.74
CA ALA A 234 8.30 -6.83 20.41
C ALA A 234 8.80 -5.84 21.47
N ALA A 235 7.96 -4.86 21.83
CA ALA A 235 8.28 -3.88 22.87
C ALA A 235 8.55 -4.53 24.23
N ALA A 236 7.74 -5.51 24.61
CA ALA A 236 7.93 -6.24 25.88
C ALA A 236 9.23 -7.03 25.91
N LEU A 237 9.55 -7.77 24.82
CA LEU A 237 10.78 -8.57 24.72
C LEU A 237 12.05 -7.68 24.74
N GLU A 238 12.05 -6.57 23.99
CA GLU A 238 13.14 -5.58 24.01
C GLU A 238 13.30 -4.94 25.41
N ASN A 239 12.23 -4.92 26.20
CA ASN A 239 12.24 -4.41 27.57
C ASN A 239 12.46 -5.52 28.64
N GLY A 240 12.92 -6.71 28.22
CA GLY A 240 13.36 -7.80 29.08
C GLY A 240 12.30 -8.84 29.47
N ALA A 241 11.12 -8.81 28.87
CA ALA A 241 10.12 -9.86 29.05
C ALA A 241 10.58 -11.18 28.42
N SER A 242 10.05 -12.30 28.96
CA SER A 242 10.31 -13.65 28.47
C SER A 242 9.03 -14.28 27.93
N PRO A 243 9.13 -15.17 26.91
CA PRO A 243 7.98 -15.96 26.45
C PRO A 243 7.30 -16.80 27.52
N ASP A 244 8.01 -17.09 28.61
CA ASP A 244 7.54 -17.95 29.72
C ASP A 244 6.98 -17.13 30.91
N ASP A 245 7.02 -15.78 30.82
CA ASP A 245 6.44 -14.88 31.81
C ASP A 245 4.94 -15.14 31.95
N GLN A 246 4.49 -15.14 33.20
CA GLN A 246 3.12 -15.47 33.55
C GLN A 246 2.27 -14.22 33.59
N LEU A 247 1.23 -14.19 32.76
CA LEU A 247 0.24 -13.13 32.65
C LEU A 247 -1.12 -13.64 33.12
N THR A 248 -2.06 -12.71 33.36
CA THR A 248 -3.42 -13.08 33.73
C THR A 248 -4.09 -13.99 32.69
N ALA A 249 -4.73 -15.06 33.17
CA ALA A 249 -5.59 -15.89 32.33
C ALA A 249 -7.08 -15.59 32.52
N ALA A 250 -7.43 -14.54 33.26
CA ALA A 250 -8.81 -14.15 33.53
C ALA A 250 -9.60 -13.90 32.24
N SER A 251 -10.89 -14.20 32.24
CA SER A 251 -11.77 -13.94 31.09
C SER A 251 -12.02 -12.44 30.85
N THR A 252 -11.91 -11.63 31.93
CA THR A 252 -12.11 -10.18 31.91
C THR A 252 -11.03 -9.48 32.73
N ILE A 253 -10.70 -8.25 32.33
CA ILE A 253 -9.80 -7.36 33.07
C ILE A 253 -10.42 -5.96 33.13
N THR A 254 -10.44 -5.34 34.32
CA THR A 254 -10.88 -3.95 34.46
C THR A 254 -9.67 -3.04 34.22
N LEU A 255 -9.84 -2.03 33.39
CA LEU A 255 -8.77 -1.09 33.08
C LEU A 255 -8.49 -0.19 34.30
N PRO A 256 -7.20 0.13 34.55
CA PRO A 256 -6.81 0.97 35.68
C PRO A 256 -7.59 2.29 35.74
N ASP A 257 -7.97 2.70 36.93
CA ASP A 257 -8.69 3.94 37.24
C ASP A 257 -10.00 4.15 36.45
N THR A 258 -10.62 3.06 36.01
CA THR A 258 -11.90 3.07 35.26
C THR A 258 -12.85 1.98 35.74
N GLU A 259 -14.13 2.08 35.32
CA GLU A 259 -15.13 1.01 35.42
C GLU A 259 -15.19 0.13 34.15
N THR A 260 -14.36 0.44 33.13
CA THR A 260 -14.36 -0.26 31.85
C THR A 260 -13.65 -1.61 31.97
N SER A 261 -14.33 -2.67 31.59
CA SER A 261 -13.74 -4.01 31.53
C SER A 261 -13.63 -4.48 30.09
N LEU A 262 -12.49 -5.11 29.79
CA LEU A 262 -12.22 -5.79 28.51
C LEU A 262 -12.27 -7.30 28.72
N GLU A 263 -12.71 -8.02 27.69
CA GLU A 263 -12.85 -9.47 27.73
C GLU A 263 -12.05 -10.16 26.61
N ASN A 264 -11.73 -11.42 26.84
CA ASN A 264 -11.22 -12.28 25.78
C ASN A 264 -12.37 -12.67 24.84
N TYR A 265 -12.01 -13.12 23.63
CA TYR A 265 -12.98 -13.59 22.65
C TYR A 265 -13.95 -14.61 23.25
N ASN A 266 -15.25 -14.38 23.09
CA ASN A 266 -16.35 -15.17 23.70
C ASN A 266 -16.34 -15.26 25.24
N GLY A 267 -15.72 -14.30 25.92
CA GLY A 267 -15.61 -14.34 27.39
C GLY A 267 -14.84 -15.52 27.94
N SER A 268 -13.98 -16.14 27.16
CA SER A 268 -13.20 -17.33 27.55
C SER A 268 -11.98 -16.95 28.41
N THR A 269 -11.55 -17.88 29.26
CA THR A 269 -10.26 -17.76 29.95
C THR A 269 -9.09 -18.00 29.00
N CYS A 270 -7.93 -17.40 29.32
CA CYS A 270 -6.70 -17.63 28.56
C CYS A 270 -6.03 -18.93 29.01
N GLY A 271 -6.47 -20.07 28.49
CA GLY A 271 -5.99 -21.38 28.95
C GLY A 271 -6.77 -21.93 30.14
N GLY A 272 -6.17 -22.89 30.86
CA GLY A 272 -6.84 -23.67 31.92
C GLY A 272 -6.50 -23.28 33.35
N GLY A 273 -5.62 -22.31 33.58
CA GLY A 273 -5.10 -21.88 34.87
C GLY A 273 -5.54 -20.49 35.32
N ALA A 274 -4.99 -20.01 36.42
CA ALA A 274 -5.11 -18.63 36.88
C ALA A 274 -4.20 -17.68 36.08
N THR A 275 -3.10 -18.20 35.56
CA THR A 275 -2.14 -17.53 34.70
C THR A 275 -1.89 -18.33 33.43
N ALA A 276 -1.40 -17.66 32.39
CA ALA A 276 -0.93 -18.23 31.13
C ALA A 276 0.43 -17.62 30.79
N SER A 277 1.32 -18.42 30.17
CA SER A 277 2.57 -17.85 29.66
C SER A 277 2.31 -16.86 28.51
N LEU A 278 3.23 -15.92 28.30
CA LEU A 278 3.17 -15.02 27.14
C LEU A 278 3.03 -15.84 25.84
N ARG A 279 3.73 -16.97 25.73
CA ARG A 279 3.62 -17.91 24.59
C ARG A 279 2.20 -18.39 24.38
N GLU A 280 1.51 -18.85 25.43
CA GLU A 280 0.13 -19.31 25.35
C GLU A 280 -0.84 -18.13 25.07
N ALA A 281 -0.64 -17.00 25.74
CA ALA A 281 -1.42 -15.79 25.55
C ALA A 281 -1.34 -15.26 24.11
N PHE A 282 -0.14 -15.29 23.52
CA PHE A 282 0.08 -14.90 22.13
C PHE A 282 -0.61 -15.88 21.15
N ALA A 283 -0.40 -17.19 21.34
CA ALA A 283 -0.97 -18.23 20.48
C ALA A 283 -2.51 -18.23 20.49
N ARG A 284 -3.12 -17.98 21.65
CA ARG A 284 -4.59 -17.88 21.82
C ARG A 284 -5.14 -16.48 21.57
N SER A 285 -4.25 -15.49 21.42
CA SER A 285 -4.62 -14.09 21.22
C SER A 285 -5.42 -13.49 22.39
N CYS A 286 -5.06 -13.80 23.63
CA CYS A 286 -5.79 -13.36 24.82
C CYS A 286 -5.71 -11.86 25.05
N ASN A 287 -6.85 -11.15 25.09
CA ASN A 287 -6.88 -9.71 25.28
C ASN A 287 -6.44 -9.31 26.69
N THR A 288 -6.94 -9.98 27.69
CA THR A 288 -6.68 -9.65 29.10
C THR A 288 -5.19 -9.72 29.45
N ALA A 289 -4.50 -10.77 28.96
CA ALA A 289 -3.06 -10.92 29.10
C ALA A 289 -2.28 -9.79 28.39
N PHE A 290 -2.74 -9.36 27.22
CA PHE A 290 -2.09 -8.30 26.46
C PHE A 290 -2.35 -6.90 27.01
N VAL A 291 -3.48 -6.66 27.67
CA VAL A 291 -3.71 -5.44 28.47
C VAL A 291 -2.68 -5.39 29.60
N GLU A 292 -2.52 -6.47 30.37
CA GLU A 292 -1.52 -6.55 31.45
C GLU A 292 -0.09 -6.39 30.90
N LEU A 293 0.26 -7.10 29.85
CA LEU A 293 1.59 -7.02 29.22
C LEU A 293 1.92 -5.60 28.79
N GLY A 294 0.98 -4.92 28.09
CA GLY A 294 1.20 -3.56 27.62
C GLY A 294 1.38 -2.57 28.74
N ILE A 295 0.56 -2.65 29.80
CA ILE A 295 0.70 -1.79 30.99
C ILE A 295 2.06 -2.03 31.66
N ASN A 296 2.48 -3.30 31.84
CA ASN A 296 3.76 -3.63 32.44
C ASN A 296 4.95 -3.18 31.57
N THR A 297 4.81 -3.16 30.22
CA THR A 297 5.83 -2.71 29.28
C THR A 297 5.97 -1.18 29.30
N GLY A 298 4.88 -0.46 29.45
CA GLY A 298 4.84 1.00 29.50
C GLY A 298 4.68 1.69 28.15
N ALA A 299 4.10 2.89 28.18
CA ALA A 299 3.75 3.64 26.99
C ALA A 299 4.97 4.10 26.16
N ASP A 300 6.08 4.43 26.81
CA ASP A 300 7.29 4.90 26.12
C ASP A 300 7.94 3.78 25.33
N ALA A 301 8.09 2.59 25.91
CA ALA A 301 8.63 1.43 25.20
C ALA A 301 7.76 1.05 23.97
N LEU A 302 6.43 1.15 24.10
CA LEU A 302 5.53 0.91 23.00
C LEU A 302 5.66 1.98 21.89
N ARG A 303 5.81 3.28 22.26
CA ARG A 303 6.02 4.37 21.30
C ARG A 303 7.34 4.24 20.55
N ASP A 304 8.42 3.94 21.28
CA ASP A 304 9.75 3.78 20.70
C ASP A 304 9.78 2.61 19.71
N THR A 305 9.17 1.48 20.09
CA THR A 305 9.05 0.32 19.20
C THR A 305 8.17 0.65 17.99
N ALA A 306 7.03 1.32 18.16
CA ALA A 306 6.16 1.73 17.05
C ALA A 306 6.90 2.63 16.04
N SER A 307 7.68 3.60 16.53
CA SER A 307 8.53 4.45 15.71
C SER A 307 9.62 3.64 14.98
N ALA A 308 10.26 2.69 15.64
CA ALA A 308 11.28 1.82 15.02
C ALA A 308 10.68 0.98 13.87
N PHE A 309 9.41 0.57 13.98
CA PHE A 309 8.67 -0.10 12.91
C PHE A 309 8.12 0.88 11.83
N GLY A 310 8.33 2.19 11.98
CA GLY A 310 7.93 3.22 11.03
C GLY A 310 6.50 3.73 11.18
N ILE A 311 5.83 3.43 12.29
CA ILE A 311 4.51 3.99 12.57
C ILE A 311 4.67 5.47 12.98
N GLY A 312 3.94 6.35 12.31
CA GLY A 312 4.06 7.80 12.47
C GLY A 312 5.12 8.45 11.57
N GLU A 313 5.81 7.66 10.73
CA GLU A 313 6.70 8.17 9.68
C GLU A 313 5.97 8.28 8.34
N GLU A 314 6.24 9.33 7.57
CA GLU A 314 5.77 9.44 6.20
C GLU A 314 6.45 8.39 5.32
N THR A 315 5.66 7.61 4.59
CA THR A 315 6.19 6.59 3.66
C THR A 315 6.58 7.23 2.33
N THR A 316 7.79 7.78 2.27
CA THR A 316 8.31 8.46 1.07
C THR A 316 8.96 7.53 0.05
N SER A 317 9.19 6.27 0.40
CA SER A 317 9.84 5.28 -0.47
C SER A 317 8.92 4.70 -1.55
N LEU A 318 7.60 4.79 -1.34
CA LEU A 318 6.62 4.48 -2.38
C LEU A 318 6.31 5.75 -3.18
N PRO A 319 6.19 5.65 -4.51
CA PRO A 319 5.79 6.80 -5.31
C PRO A 319 4.31 7.18 -5.13
N LEU A 320 3.51 6.33 -4.48
CA LEU A 320 2.09 6.56 -4.21
C LEU A 320 1.89 7.21 -2.84
N PRO A 321 0.90 8.11 -2.67
CA PRO A 321 0.59 8.68 -1.38
C PRO A 321 0.02 7.62 -0.43
N VAL A 322 0.64 7.46 0.73
CA VAL A 322 0.26 6.50 1.78
C VAL A 322 -0.38 7.27 2.93
N ALA A 323 -1.50 6.79 3.45
CA ALA A 323 -2.13 7.36 4.63
C ALA A 323 -1.27 7.11 5.89
N ASP A 324 -1.25 8.07 6.80
CA ASP A 324 -0.44 7.99 8.02
C ASP A 324 -0.99 6.95 8.98
N SER A 325 -0.14 6.01 9.36
CA SER A 325 -0.40 5.04 10.44
C SER A 325 -0.05 5.63 11.79
N THR A 326 -0.84 5.34 12.82
CA THR A 326 -0.64 5.91 14.16
C THR A 326 -1.00 4.93 15.27
N ILE A 327 -0.36 5.08 16.42
CA ILE A 327 -0.79 4.43 17.67
C ILE A 327 -1.68 5.34 18.53
N GLY A 328 -1.93 6.56 18.06
CA GLY A 328 -2.74 7.56 18.74
C GLY A 328 -2.14 8.12 20.05
N SER A 329 -2.97 8.77 20.83
CA SER A 329 -2.58 9.31 22.13
C SER A 329 -2.73 8.26 23.24
N ILE A 330 -1.73 8.12 24.08
CA ILE A 330 -1.72 7.20 25.24
C ILE A 330 -1.48 8.04 26.51
N PRO A 331 -2.53 8.64 27.09
CA PRO A 331 -2.40 9.53 28.23
C PRO A 331 -2.26 8.81 29.59
N ASP A 332 -2.72 7.56 29.69
CA ASP A 332 -2.81 6.79 30.91
C ASP A 332 -2.75 5.27 30.63
N ASP A 333 -2.71 4.46 31.71
CA ASP A 333 -2.63 3.00 31.60
C ASP A 333 -3.90 2.36 31.04
N ALA A 334 -5.07 2.99 31.20
CA ALA A 334 -6.31 2.51 30.61
C ALA A 334 -6.26 2.63 29.06
N ALA A 335 -5.77 3.77 28.57
CA ALA A 335 -5.53 3.97 27.15
C ALA A 335 -4.44 3.02 26.62
N LEU A 336 -3.35 2.81 27.38
CA LEU A 336 -2.28 1.88 27.04
C LEU A 336 -2.82 0.45 26.92
N GLY A 337 -3.63 0.01 27.88
CA GLY A 337 -4.25 -1.32 27.84
C GLY A 337 -5.11 -1.55 26.60
N GLN A 338 -5.93 -0.58 26.21
CA GLN A 338 -6.75 -0.64 24.99
C GLN A 338 -5.89 -0.63 23.72
N SER A 339 -4.88 0.25 23.66
CA SER A 339 -3.95 0.33 22.53
C SER A 339 -3.17 -0.97 22.38
N SER A 340 -2.85 -1.66 23.48
CA SER A 340 -2.08 -2.94 23.47
C SER A 340 -2.82 -4.11 22.83
N ILE A 341 -4.12 -3.98 22.60
CA ILE A 341 -4.90 -4.96 21.83
C ILE A 341 -5.25 -4.46 20.42
N GLY A 342 -4.61 -3.34 19.98
CA GLY A 342 -4.79 -2.76 18.65
C GLY A 342 -6.16 -2.10 18.45
N GLN A 343 -6.70 -1.52 19.51
CA GLN A 343 -7.98 -0.84 19.54
C GLN A 343 -7.81 0.65 19.92
N ARG A 344 -8.87 1.34 20.20
CA ARG A 344 -8.93 2.76 20.51
C ARG A 344 -8.43 3.61 19.32
N ASP A 345 -7.31 4.32 19.48
CA ASP A 345 -6.78 5.27 18.50
C ASP A 345 -5.69 4.64 17.60
N VAL A 346 -5.39 3.34 17.75
CA VAL A 346 -4.45 2.64 16.88
C VAL A 346 -5.08 2.45 15.51
N ALA A 347 -4.44 2.98 14.48
CA ALA A 347 -4.91 2.90 13.10
C ALA A 347 -3.72 2.67 12.16
N LEU A 348 -3.74 1.55 11.44
CA LEU A 348 -2.68 1.16 10.51
C LEU A 348 -3.23 0.99 9.10
N THR A 349 -2.41 1.33 8.10
CA THR A 349 -2.65 0.87 6.73
C THR A 349 -2.30 -0.62 6.61
N PRO A 350 -2.93 -1.38 5.69
CA PRO A 350 -2.49 -2.74 5.38
C PRO A 350 -1.01 -2.84 4.98
N LEU A 351 -0.48 -1.83 4.32
CA LEU A 351 0.94 -1.73 4.03
C LEU A 351 1.79 -1.70 5.31
N GLN A 352 1.40 -0.89 6.29
CA GLN A 352 2.14 -0.80 7.56
C GLN A 352 2.11 -2.12 8.33
N ASP A 353 0.97 -2.81 8.34
CA ASP A 353 0.85 -4.12 8.99
C ASP A 353 1.69 -5.19 8.26
N ALA A 354 1.81 -5.11 6.92
CA ALA A 354 2.74 -5.93 6.15
C ALA A 354 4.22 -5.61 6.45
N VAL A 355 4.56 -4.34 6.67
CA VAL A 355 5.92 -3.91 7.07
C VAL A 355 6.27 -4.46 8.45
N ILE A 356 5.32 -4.51 9.39
CA ILE A 356 5.52 -5.15 10.70
C ILE A 356 5.90 -6.63 10.51
N ALA A 357 5.12 -7.38 9.74
CA ALA A 357 5.41 -8.79 9.46
C ALA A 357 6.76 -8.98 8.73
N ALA A 358 7.06 -8.13 7.73
CA ALA A 358 8.31 -8.18 6.98
C ALA A 358 9.54 -7.85 7.85
N THR A 359 9.42 -6.92 8.80
CA THR A 359 10.50 -6.56 9.72
C THR A 359 10.86 -7.74 10.65
N VAL A 360 9.85 -8.41 11.22
CA VAL A 360 10.08 -9.63 12.01
C VAL A 360 10.72 -10.72 11.15
N ALA A 361 10.20 -10.95 9.94
CA ALA A 361 10.70 -11.93 8.98
C ALA A 361 12.16 -11.67 8.57
N ASN A 362 12.58 -10.42 8.55
CA ASN A 362 13.94 -10.00 8.17
C ASN A 362 14.89 -9.88 9.38
N GLY A 363 14.70 -10.67 10.44
CA GLY A 363 15.55 -10.66 11.62
C GLY A 363 15.54 -9.32 12.36
N GLY A 364 14.45 -8.58 12.30
CA GLY A 364 14.28 -7.29 12.96
C GLY A 364 14.78 -6.08 12.17
N VAL A 365 15.33 -6.28 10.98
CA VAL A 365 15.76 -5.18 10.10
C VAL A 365 14.58 -4.68 9.27
N ARG A 366 14.21 -3.40 9.45
CA ARG A 366 13.16 -2.76 8.65
C ARG A 366 13.72 -2.33 7.30
N MET A 367 13.07 -2.76 6.23
CA MET A 367 13.33 -2.30 4.87
C MET A 367 12.26 -1.29 4.43
N ALA A 368 12.67 -0.28 3.67
CA ALA A 368 11.75 0.66 3.05
C ALA A 368 10.95 -0.06 1.92
N PRO A 369 9.61 -0.06 1.97
CA PRO A 369 8.83 -0.68 0.90
C PRO A 369 8.98 0.12 -0.40
N HIS A 370 9.18 -0.56 -1.53
CA HIS A 370 9.24 0.07 -2.84
C HIS A 370 8.56 -0.80 -3.91
N MET A 371 8.00 -0.13 -4.94
CA MET A 371 7.25 -0.82 -5.98
C MET A 371 7.75 -0.57 -7.41
N VAL A 372 8.67 0.36 -7.62
CA VAL A 372 9.39 0.55 -8.89
C VAL A 372 10.74 -0.11 -8.76
N SER A 373 11.04 -1.07 -9.64
CA SER A 373 12.35 -1.76 -9.67
C SER A 373 13.32 -1.06 -10.60
N GLN A 374 12.82 -0.57 -11.74
CA GLN A 374 13.66 0.02 -12.77
C GLN A 374 12.89 1.04 -13.60
N LEU A 375 13.56 2.10 -14.00
CA LEU A 375 13.11 3.02 -15.05
C LEU A 375 13.97 2.79 -16.29
N GLN A 376 13.32 2.71 -17.45
CA GLN A 376 13.97 2.42 -18.73
C GLN A 376 13.63 3.48 -19.76
N SER A 377 14.56 3.73 -20.67
CA SER A 377 14.29 4.52 -21.87
C SER A 377 13.38 3.75 -22.86
N PRO A 378 12.86 4.41 -23.91
CA PRO A 378 12.01 3.77 -24.94
C PRO A 378 12.67 2.59 -25.65
N ASP A 379 14.00 2.48 -25.67
CA ASP A 379 14.76 1.36 -26.24
C ASP A 379 15.15 0.31 -25.21
N LEU A 380 14.54 0.35 -24.02
CA LEU A 380 14.75 -0.56 -22.91
C LEU A 380 16.12 -0.44 -22.22
N SER A 381 16.93 0.58 -22.57
CA SER A 381 18.16 0.85 -21.81
C SER A 381 17.83 1.38 -20.41
N ASN A 382 18.64 0.99 -19.45
CA ASN A 382 18.43 1.36 -18.04
C ASN A 382 18.69 2.84 -17.81
N LEU A 383 17.71 3.53 -17.20
CA LEU A 383 17.83 4.92 -16.71
C LEU A 383 18.16 4.96 -15.22
N SER A 384 17.50 4.09 -14.44
CA SER A 384 17.78 3.92 -13.02
C SER A 384 17.26 2.58 -12.51
N THR A 385 17.90 2.06 -11.48
CA THR A 385 17.47 0.86 -10.74
C THR A 385 17.32 1.23 -9.28
N THR A 386 16.20 0.84 -8.68
CA THR A 386 15.97 1.05 -7.25
C THR A 386 16.75 -0.01 -6.46
N ALA A 387 17.64 0.43 -5.59
CA ALA A 387 18.31 -0.44 -4.64
C ALA A 387 17.46 -0.63 -3.38
N PRO A 388 17.54 -1.80 -2.71
CA PRO A 388 16.94 -1.97 -1.39
C PRO A 388 17.48 -0.93 -0.40
N ASP A 389 16.59 -0.33 0.39
CA ASP A 389 16.91 0.71 1.37
C ASP A 389 16.57 0.20 2.78
N SER A 390 17.63 -0.03 3.59
CA SER A 390 17.48 -0.46 4.98
C SER A 390 17.25 0.76 5.88
N ARG A 391 16.19 0.71 6.66
CA ARG A 391 15.87 1.70 7.70
C ARG A 391 16.48 1.36 9.05
N GLY A 392 17.30 0.32 9.10
CA GLY A 392 18.03 -0.11 10.29
C GLY A 392 17.32 -1.20 11.10
N GLN A 393 17.94 -1.52 12.24
CA GLN A 393 17.45 -2.55 13.16
C GLN A 393 16.31 -1.96 14.00
N ALA A 394 15.08 -2.43 13.80
CA ALA A 394 13.92 -2.03 14.58
C ALA A 394 13.82 -2.78 15.92
N ILE A 395 14.16 -4.07 15.91
CA ILE A 395 14.26 -4.95 17.08
C ILE A 395 15.46 -5.88 16.94
N SER A 396 15.99 -6.39 18.05
CA SER A 396 17.11 -7.32 18.03
C SER A 396 16.79 -8.61 17.24
N ALA A 397 17.82 -9.24 16.67
CA ALA A 397 17.66 -10.51 15.98
C ALA A 397 17.12 -11.62 16.91
N GLU A 398 17.45 -11.55 18.21
CA GLU A 398 16.93 -12.45 19.23
C GLU A 398 15.43 -12.27 19.44
N THR A 399 14.97 -11.03 19.56
CA THR A 399 13.54 -10.68 19.64
C THR A 399 12.78 -11.12 18.39
N ALA A 400 13.35 -10.89 17.20
CA ALA A 400 12.73 -11.31 15.94
C ALA A 400 12.60 -12.84 15.85
N ALA A 401 13.62 -13.60 16.27
CA ALA A 401 13.57 -15.08 16.31
C ALA A 401 12.53 -15.58 17.33
N THR A 402 12.45 -14.93 18.49
CA THR A 402 11.45 -15.23 19.53
C THR A 402 10.04 -14.97 19.00
N LEU A 403 9.79 -13.81 18.40
CA LEU A 403 8.52 -13.47 17.76
C LEU A 403 8.14 -14.46 16.65
N THR A 404 9.10 -14.88 15.83
CA THR A 404 8.88 -15.90 14.80
C THR A 404 8.36 -17.20 15.43
N SER A 405 8.98 -17.65 16.53
CA SER A 405 8.53 -18.84 17.27
C SER A 405 7.10 -18.68 17.82
N LEU A 406 6.78 -17.50 18.39
CA LEU A 406 5.44 -17.20 18.90
C LEU A 406 4.40 -17.15 17.78
N MET A 407 4.75 -16.55 16.63
CA MET A 407 3.89 -16.47 15.44
C MET A 407 3.65 -17.84 14.79
N ILE A 408 4.63 -18.76 14.82
CA ILE A 408 4.43 -20.16 14.43
C ILE A 408 3.41 -20.82 15.35
N GLY A 409 3.54 -20.62 16.67
CA GLY A 409 2.56 -21.10 17.67
C GLY A 409 1.15 -20.54 17.40
N SER A 410 1.05 -19.27 17.04
CA SER A 410 -0.22 -18.64 16.66
C SER A 410 -0.81 -19.25 15.38
N GLU A 411 -0.01 -19.48 14.34
CA GLU A 411 -0.49 -20.13 13.11
C GLU A 411 -0.97 -21.56 13.37
N ASN A 412 -0.29 -22.33 14.21
CA ASN A 412 -0.70 -23.68 14.58
C ASN A 412 -2.07 -23.69 15.29
N ASN A 413 -2.35 -22.64 16.06
CA ASN A 413 -3.63 -22.46 16.77
C ASN A 413 -4.70 -21.79 15.89
N THR A 414 -4.34 -21.26 14.72
CA THR A 414 -5.26 -20.60 13.80
C THR A 414 -6.02 -21.63 12.96
N GLY A 415 -7.35 -21.61 13.05
CA GLY A 415 -8.23 -22.41 12.20
C GLY A 415 -8.25 -21.94 10.74
N GLY A 416 -9.24 -22.40 10.00
CA GLY A 416 -9.48 -22.03 8.60
C GLY A 416 -8.72 -22.90 7.60
N GLU A 417 -9.10 -22.73 6.34
CA GLU A 417 -8.59 -23.50 5.20
C GLU A 417 -7.23 -23.00 4.71
N GLY A 418 -6.63 -23.72 3.78
CA GLY A 418 -5.46 -23.27 3.01
C GLY A 418 -4.11 -23.48 3.70
N LYS A 419 -4.02 -24.30 4.78
CA LYS A 419 -2.71 -24.67 5.35
C LYS A 419 -1.84 -25.36 4.31
N ILE A 420 -0.60 -24.90 4.17
CA ILE A 420 0.34 -25.36 3.15
C ILE A 420 1.17 -26.49 3.71
N ALA A 421 1.04 -27.69 3.13
CA ALA A 421 1.81 -28.85 3.58
C ALA A 421 3.32 -28.63 3.36
N GLY A 422 4.12 -28.92 4.39
CA GLY A 422 5.58 -28.80 4.33
C GLY A 422 6.13 -27.37 4.41
N VAL A 423 5.29 -26.36 4.57
CA VAL A 423 5.70 -24.96 4.77
C VAL A 423 5.32 -24.51 6.17
N GLN A 424 6.30 -24.06 6.92
CA GLN A 424 6.06 -23.45 8.22
C GLN A 424 5.78 -21.95 8.02
N ILE A 425 4.58 -21.53 8.42
CA ILE A 425 4.15 -20.13 8.37
C ILE A 425 4.23 -19.56 9.79
N ALA A 426 4.73 -18.35 9.91
CA ALA A 426 4.64 -17.53 11.11
C ALA A 426 3.55 -16.47 10.88
N SER A 427 2.50 -16.44 11.73
CA SER A 427 1.36 -15.55 11.52
C SER A 427 0.72 -15.04 12.80
N LYS A 428 -0.08 -13.99 12.63
CA LYS A 428 -1.00 -13.48 13.64
C LYS A 428 -2.30 -13.07 13.00
N THR A 429 -3.41 -13.54 13.55
CA THR A 429 -4.75 -13.10 13.18
C THR A 429 -5.18 -11.89 14.01
N GLY A 430 -6.04 -11.06 13.44
CA GLY A 430 -6.73 -9.96 14.10
C GLY A 430 -8.23 -10.03 13.86
N THR A 431 -8.98 -9.59 14.84
CA THR A 431 -10.41 -9.31 14.74
C THR A 431 -10.57 -7.95 15.40
N ALA A 432 -10.91 -6.94 14.64
CA ALA A 432 -10.92 -5.56 15.08
C ALA A 432 -12.35 -5.00 15.08
N GLU A 433 -12.80 -4.60 16.24
CA GLU A 433 -14.07 -3.89 16.41
C GLU A 433 -13.94 -2.46 15.88
N HIS A 434 -15.02 -1.94 15.30
CA HIS A 434 -15.08 -0.59 14.77
C HIS A 434 -16.51 -0.02 14.79
N GLY A 435 -16.66 1.22 14.36
CA GLY A 435 -17.95 1.91 14.30
C GLY A 435 -18.43 2.41 15.68
N THR A 436 -19.61 3.00 15.70
CA THR A 436 -20.22 3.58 16.91
C THR A 436 -20.95 2.56 17.78
N ASP A 437 -21.28 1.41 17.22
CA ASP A 437 -21.88 0.25 17.91
C ASP A 437 -21.10 -1.04 17.59
N PRO A 438 -19.92 -1.22 18.20
CA PRO A 438 -19.01 -2.31 17.86
C PRO A 438 -19.61 -3.72 18.07
N ARG A 439 -20.56 -3.86 19.00
CA ARG A 439 -21.20 -5.16 19.27
C ARG A 439 -22.14 -5.63 18.15
N ASN A 440 -22.72 -4.68 17.42
CA ASN A 440 -23.67 -4.93 16.33
C ASN A 440 -23.07 -4.63 14.95
N THR A 441 -21.80 -4.16 14.88
CA THR A 441 -21.05 -3.93 13.65
C THR A 441 -20.15 -5.14 13.38
N PRO A 442 -20.21 -5.77 12.21
CA PRO A 442 -19.31 -6.86 11.86
C PRO A 442 -17.84 -6.41 11.93
N PRO A 443 -16.96 -7.16 12.60
CA PRO A 443 -15.58 -6.73 12.80
C PRO A 443 -14.75 -6.82 11.51
N HIS A 444 -13.69 -6.03 11.42
CA HIS A 444 -12.67 -6.24 10.39
C HIS A 444 -11.85 -7.50 10.74
N ALA A 445 -11.64 -8.34 9.73
CA ALA A 445 -10.84 -9.56 9.86
C ALA A 445 -9.43 -9.34 9.28
N TRP A 446 -8.40 -9.61 10.10
CA TRP A 446 -7.01 -9.42 9.72
C TRP A 446 -6.20 -10.71 9.77
N TYR A 447 -5.19 -10.78 8.92
CA TYR A 447 -4.16 -11.80 8.96
C TYR A 447 -2.84 -11.22 8.46
N ILE A 448 -1.80 -11.28 9.32
CA ILE A 448 -0.43 -10.97 8.92
C ILE A 448 0.44 -12.20 9.10
N GLY A 449 1.46 -12.33 8.28
CA GLY A 449 2.38 -13.45 8.41
C GLY A 449 3.43 -13.47 7.32
N PHE A 450 4.33 -14.43 7.44
CA PHE A 450 5.40 -14.66 6.49
C PHE A 450 5.77 -16.14 6.37
N ALA A 451 6.39 -16.48 5.26
CA ALA A 451 6.81 -17.84 4.98
C ALA A 451 7.97 -17.92 3.97
N PRO A 452 8.76 -19.03 3.98
CA PRO A 452 8.88 -19.99 5.09
C PRO A 452 9.41 -19.30 6.34
N ALA A 453 9.07 -19.79 7.55
CA ALA A 453 9.47 -19.12 8.78
C ALA A 453 11.00 -19.10 9.00
N GLU A 454 11.73 -20.09 8.44
CA GLU A 454 13.20 -20.22 8.59
C GLU A 454 13.98 -19.39 7.57
N ASP A 455 13.43 -19.18 6.36
CA ASP A 455 14.03 -18.39 5.25
C ASP A 455 12.94 -17.62 4.53
N PRO A 456 12.45 -16.53 5.13
CA PRO A 456 11.27 -15.81 4.64
C PRO A 456 11.44 -15.22 3.24
N LYS A 457 10.53 -15.59 2.33
CA LYS A 457 10.50 -15.12 0.95
C LYS A 457 9.37 -14.10 0.72
N ILE A 458 8.32 -14.18 1.53
CA ILE A 458 7.14 -13.33 1.42
C ILE A 458 6.57 -13.05 2.81
N ALA A 459 6.29 -11.79 3.08
CA ALA A 459 5.49 -11.32 4.20
C ALA A 459 4.24 -10.65 3.68
N ILE A 460 3.12 -10.82 4.38
CA ILE A 460 1.81 -10.34 3.91
C ILE A 460 1.01 -9.68 5.03
N ALA A 461 0.11 -8.80 4.63
CA ALA A 461 -1.04 -8.38 5.41
C ALA A 461 -2.32 -8.50 4.57
N VAL A 462 -3.37 -9.00 5.18
CA VAL A 462 -4.72 -9.12 4.62
C VAL A 462 -5.70 -8.45 5.56
N ILE A 463 -6.55 -7.60 5.02
CA ILE A 463 -7.76 -7.11 5.69
C ILE A 463 -8.98 -7.50 4.87
N VAL A 464 -10.03 -7.95 5.56
CA VAL A 464 -11.39 -8.07 5.03
C VAL A 464 -12.29 -7.21 5.89
N GLU A 465 -12.89 -6.20 5.27
CA GLU A 465 -13.80 -5.25 5.95
C GLU A 465 -15.10 -5.96 6.34
N ASP A 466 -15.72 -5.51 7.43
CA ASP A 466 -17.07 -5.83 7.83
C ASP A 466 -17.41 -7.34 7.86
N GLY A 467 -16.40 -8.13 8.25
CA GLY A 467 -16.57 -9.58 8.46
C GLY A 467 -16.79 -10.41 7.18
N GLY A 468 -16.72 -9.80 6.00
CA GLY A 468 -16.94 -10.48 4.72
C GLY A 468 -18.26 -11.28 4.70
N ASP A 469 -18.17 -12.57 4.34
CA ASP A 469 -19.31 -13.48 4.28
C ASP A 469 -19.78 -14.06 5.63
N ARG A 470 -19.09 -13.72 6.72
CA ARG A 470 -19.37 -14.23 8.09
C ARG A 470 -20.03 -13.20 8.99
N ALA A 471 -20.08 -11.94 8.59
CA ALA A 471 -20.66 -10.84 9.37
C ALA A 471 -20.13 -10.84 10.83
N LEU A 472 -21.01 -10.78 11.84
CA LEU A 472 -20.63 -10.76 13.26
C LEU A 472 -19.87 -12.01 13.74
N ALA A 473 -19.94 -13.13 13.03
CA ALA A 473 -19.22 -14.36 13.35
C ALA A 473 -17.82 -14.42 12.71
N ALA A 474 -17.38 -13.35 12.06
CA ALA A 474 -16.09 -13.28 11.40
C ALA A 474 -14.94 -13.23 12.40
N THR A 475 -13.88 -13.92 12.06
CA THR A 475 -12.58 -13.83 12.74
C THR A 475 -11.47 -13.77 11.69
N GLY A 476 -10.30 -13.26 12.05
CA GLY A 476 -9.15 -13.30 11.16
C GLY A 476 -8.84 -14.71 10.66
N GLY A 477 -8.98 -15.73 11.52
CA GLY A 477 -8.75 -17.13 11.17
C GLY A 477 -9.77 -17.70 10.17
N SER A 478 -11.05 -17.28 10.25
CA SER A 478 -12.10 -17.83 9.40
C SER A 478 -12.22 -17.13 8.03
N VAL A 479 -11.79 -15.87 7.93
CA VAL A 479 -12.00 -15.02 6.74
C VAL A 479 -10.66 -14.60 6.09
N ALA A 480 -9.76 -13.96 6.83
CA ALA A 480 -8.53 -13.41 6.28
C ALA A 480 -7.40 -14.45 6.11
N ALA A 481 -7.27 -15.42 7.01
CA ALA A 481 -6.21 -16.43 6.95
C ALA A 481 -6.27 -17.31 5.68
N PRO A 482 -7.43 -17.78 5.18
CA PRO A 482 -7.49 -18.49 3.91
C PRO A 482 -6.97 -17.66 2.71
N VAL A 483 -7.30 -16.37 2.67
CA VAL A 483 -6.79 -15.44 1.67
C VAL A 483 -5.27 -15.33 1.78
N GLY A 484 -4.76 -15.06 2.98
CA GLY A 484 -3.33 -14.90 3.21
C GLY A 484 -2.51 -16.13 2.86
N ARG A 485 -2.97 -17.32 3.26
CA ARG A 485 -2.32 -18.58 2.93
C ARG A 485 -2.27 -18.84 1.42
N ALA A 486 -3.32 -18.51 0.68
CA ALA A 486 -3.33 -18.63 -0.78
C ALA A 486 -2.31 -17.69 -1.43
N VAL A 487 -2.18 -16.46 -0.94
CA VAL A 487 -1.19 -15.47 -1.42
C VAL A 487 0.25 -15.93 -1.09
N ILE A 488 0.48 -16.45 0.12
CA ILE A 488 1.76 -17.05 0.50
C ILE A 488 2.10 -18.20 -0.44
N ALA A 489 1.15 -19.10 -0.69
CA ALA A 489 1.36 -20.24 -1.61
C ALA A 489 1.77 -19.78 -3.01
N ALA A 490 1.12 -18.73 -3.54
CA ALA A 490 1.49 -18.14 -4.84
C ALA A 490 2.90 -17.53 -4.81
N GLY A 491 3.26 -16.83 -3.74
CA GLY A 491 4.57 -16.20 -3.60
C GLY A 491 5.74 -17.18 -3.41
N LEU A 492 5.46 -18.43 -3.06
CA LEU A 492 6.47 -19.50 -2.92
C LEU A 492 6.65 -20.33 -4.20
N GLN A 493 5.75 -20.17 -5.18
CA GLN A 493 5.86 -20.89 -6.46
C GLN A 493 7.03 -20.31 -7.27
N GLY A 494 8.03 -21.15 -7.55
CA GLY A 494 9.19 -20.78 -8.40
C GLY A 494 10.30 -20.01 -7.69
N ARG A 495 10.29 -19.96 -6.36
CA ARG A 495 11.33 -19.32 -5.52
C ARG A 495 12.09 -20.35 -4.69
#